data_a2c4a9730307bf0ca674e63159f1a021
#
_entry.id   a2c4a9730307bf0ca674e63159f1a021
#
_cell.length_a   1.000
_cell.length_b   1.000
_cell.length_c   1.000
_cell.angle_alpha   90.00
_cell.angle_beta   90.00
_cell.angle_gamma   90.00
#
_symmetry.space_group_name_H-M   'P 1'
#
loop_
_entity.id
_entity.type
_entity.pdbx_description
1 polymer ?
#
loop_
_entity_poly.entity_id
_entity_poly.type
_entity_poly.pdbx_seq_one_letter_code
_entity_poly.pdbx_strand_id
1 'polypeptide(L)'
;MKNSLTDYRLYHGAWVYCGRPDTEQRLTKKQAKALLAEGGLFVRNIYDFDCQEETSFWMIVKDHFDDIPQLKTSIRTTIRKSLKTYDFKRIPSLPEFVELAYPVYREAMLNYKVKAIPDSKEKFMADCASRTNGEYWVGVERQTGEPAVIAVNQVYEDMCEEVVLKTRPKFMHNSTYPTNGLLYEMYRYYLQERGVNMLCIGARSLTEHSNIQHYVIH
;
A
#
# COMPACT_ATOMS: atom_id res chain seq x y z
N MET A 1 -6.53 -8.98 -24.65
CA MET A 1 -7.10 -9.80 -23.55
C MET A 1 -8.49 -9.26 -23.22
N LYS A 2 -9.50 -10.12 -22.99
CA LYS A 2 -10.83 -9.66 -22.58
C LYS A 2 -10.72 -9.31 -21.09
N ASN A 3 -10.82 -8.02 -20.75
CA ASN A 3 -10.89 -7.59 -19.35
C ASN A 3 -12.13 -8.20 -18.71
N SER A 4 -11.93 -9.01 -17.70
CA SER A 4 -13.03 -9.56 -16.93
C SER A 4 -13.57 -8.49 -15.98
N LEU A 5 -14.88 -8.28 -15.95
CA LEU A 5 -15.50 -7.40 -14.96
C LEU A 5 -15.30 -7.91 -13.52
N THR A 6 -14.91 -9.17 -13.37
CA THR A 6 -14.57 -9.80 -12.09
C THR A 6 -13.31 -9.24 -11.43
N ASP A 7 -12.46 -8.52 -12.17
CA ASP A 7 -11.26 -7.89 -11.65
C ASP A 7 -11.53 -6.54 -10.97
N TYR A 8 -12.81 -6.13 -10.91
CA TYR A 8 -13.23 -4.91 -10.24
C TYR A 8 -13.93 -5.21 -8.92
N ARG A 9 -13.64 -4.42 -7.90
CA ARG A 9 -14.36 -4.45 -6.63
C ARG A 9 -14.91 -3.08 -6.26
N LEU A 10 -16.05 -3.06 -5.58
CA LEU A 10 -16.62 -1.83 -5.03
C LEU A 10 -15.87 -1.46 -3.73
N TYR A 11 -15.24 -0.28 -3.73
CA TYR A 11 -14.48 0.23 -2.61
C TYR A 11 -14.82 1.71 -2.39
N HIS A 12 -15.42 2.05 -1.25
CA HIS A 12 -15.85 3.40 -0.89
C HIS A 12 -16.63 4.15 -2.00
N GLY A 13 -17.54 3.45 -2.65
CA GLY A 13 -18.39 4.02 -3.71
C GLY A 13 -17.74 4.07 -5.09
N ALA A 14 -16.51 3.61 -5.25
CA ALA A 14 -15.83 3.48 -6.53
C ALA A 14 -15.64 2.02 -6.91
N TRP A 15 -15.87 1.66 -8.16
CA TRP A 15 -15.36 0.41 -8.73
C TRP A 15 -13.88 0.58 -9.04
N VAL A 16 -13.03 -0.19 -8.35
CA VAL A 16 -11.59 -0.13 -8.47
C VAL A 16 -11.07 -1.42 -9.09
N TYR A 17 -10.22 -1.28 -10.08
CA TYR A 17 -9.49 -2.42 -10.64
C TYR A 17 -8.53 -3.01 -9.60
N CYS A 18 -8.54 -4.33 -9.45
CA CYS A 18 -7.75 -5.07 -8.47
C CYS A 18 -6.75 -6.03 -9.10
N GLY A 19 -6.61 -5.99 -10.42
CA GLY A 19 -5.57 -6.73 -11.13
C GLY A 19 -4.24 -6.00 -11.11
N ARG A 20 -3.30 -6.53 -11.84
CA ARG A 20 -1.94 -6.03 -11.95
C ARG A 20 -1.92 -4.58 -12.46
N PRO A 21 -1.28 -3.62 -11.75
CA PRO A 21 -1.41 -2.19 -12.04
C PRO A 21 -0.77 -1.75 -13.36
N ASP A 22 0.23 -2.46 -13.87
CA ASP A 22 0.86 -2.21 -15.17
C ASP A 22 0.09 -2.82 -16.36
N THR A 23 -1.05 -3.45 -16.11
CA THR A 23 -1.93 -3.97 -17.15
C THR A 23 -2.94 -2.91 -17.56
N GLU A 24 -2.90 -2.50 -18.80
CA GLU A 24 -3.80 -1.48 -19.32
C GLU A 24 -5.28 -1.91 -19.23
N GLN A 25 -6.09 -1.05 -18.64
CA GLN A 25 -7.51 -1.26 -18.46
C GLN A 25 -8.31 -0.19 -19.20
N ARG A 26 -8.90 -0.56 -20.33
CA ARG A 26 -9.82 0.30 -21.07
C ARG A 26 -11.21 -0.32 -21.11
N LEU A 27 -12.08 0.11 -20.20
CA LEU A 27 -13.48 -0.28 -20.22
C LEU A 27 -14.24 0.44 -21.33
N THR A 28 -15.06 -0.31 -22.03
CA THR A 28 -16.10 0.28 -22.90
C THR A 28 -17.18 0.96 -22.05
N LYS A 29 -17.89 1.93 -22.64
CA LYS A 29 -19.06 2.57 -21.98
C LYS A 29 -20.09 1.54 -21.48
N LYS A 30 -20.28 0.43 -22.23
CA LYS A 30 -21.21 -0.65 -21.83
C LYS A 30 -20.74 -1.37 -20.58
N GLN A 31 -19.46 -1.69 -20.48
CA GLN A 31 -18.85 -2.34 -19.31
C GLN A 31 -18.88 -1.43 -18.08
N ALA A 32 -18.51 -0.15 -18.23
CA ALA A 32 -18.59 0.80 -17.14
C ALA A 32 -20.03 0.99 -16.62
N LYS A 33 -21.04 1.07 -17.53
CA LYS A 33 -22.44 1.12 -17.14
C LYS A 33 -22.91 -0.15 -16.43
N ALA A 34 -22.41 -1.33 -16.82
CA ALA A 34 -22.75 -2.58 -16.15
C ALA A 34 -22.24 -2.59 -14.70
N LEU A 35 -21.00 -2.17 -14.45
CA LEU A 35 -20.46 -2.03 -13.09
C LEU A 35 -21.28 -1.03 -12.26
N LEU A 36 -21.59 0.15 -12.82
CA LEU A 36 -22.35 1.17 -12.11
C LEU A 36 -23.79 0.76 -11.82
N ALA A 37 -24.38 -0.13 -12.62
CA ALA A 37 -25.71 -0.69 -12.37
C ALA A 37 -25.74 -1.60 -11.13
N GLU A 38 -24.61 -2.19 -10.74
CA GLU A 38 -24.46 -2.99 -9.51
C GLU A 38 -24.19 -2.10 -8.28
N GLY A 39 -24.06 -0.79 -8.46
CA GLY A 39 -23.80 0.19 -7.41
C GLY A 39 -22.56 1.03 -7.68
N GLY A 40 -22.24 1.92 -6.73
CA GLY A 40 -21.11 2.82 -6.88
C GLY A 40 -21.43 4.10 -7.66
N LEU A 41 -20.53 5.07 -7.57
CA LEU A 41 -20.68 6.41 -8.16
C LEU A 41 -19.82 6.58 -9.42
N PHE A 42 -18.68 5.88 -9.49
CA PHE A 42 -17.73 5.97 -10.61
C PHE A 42 -16.86 4.72 -10.70
N VAL A 43 -16.18 4.58 -11.83
CA VAL A 43 -15.20 3.52 -12.08
C VAL A 43 -13.81 4.15 -12.16
N ARG A 44 -12.85 3.57 -11.45
CA ARG A 44 -11.46 3.97 -11.48
C ARG A 44 -10.65 2.95 -12.27
N ASN A 45 -10.08 3.40 -13.37
CA ASN A 45 -9.17 2.62 -14.22
C ASN A 45 -7.74 3.11 -14.10
N ILE A 46 -6.80 2.21 -14.42
CA ILE A 46 -5.41 2.52 -14.65
C ILE A 46 -5.11 2.24 -16.13
N TYR A 47 -4.54 3.22 -16.81
CA TYR A 47 -4.14 3.14 -18.21
C TYR A 47 -2.94 4.04 -18.45
N ASP A 48 -2.29 3.89 -19.62
CA ASP A 48 -1.06 4.60 -19.96
C ASP A 48 0.01 4.49 -18.86
N PHE A 49 0.22 3.26 -18.37
CA PHE A 49 1.28 2.97 -17.42
C PHE A 49 2.64 3.35 -18.04
N ASP A 50 3.52 3.96 -17.25
CA ASP A 50 4.79 4.56 -17.71
C ASP A 50 4.63 5.79 -18.62
N CYS A 51 3.47 6.46 -18.56
CA CYS A 51 3.26 7.74 -19.22
C CYS A 51 4.23 8.81 -18.69
N GLN A 52 4.90 9.53 -19.58
CA GLN A 52 5.85 10.58 -19.21
C GLN A 52 5.15 11.92 -18.93
N GLU A 53 3.84 12.00 -19.19
CA GLU A 53 3.06 13.21 -18.92
C GLU A 53 2.51 13.20 -17.49
N GLU A 54 2.55 14.33 -16.81
CA GLU A 54 1.93 14.49 -15.51
C GLU A 54 0.40 14.45 -15.65
N THR A 55 -0.21 13.50 -14.94
CA THR A 55 -1.66 13.33 -14.89
C THR A 55 -2.21 13.65 -13.50
N SER A 56 -3.52 13.85 -13.37
CA SER A 56 -4.16 14.09 -12.05
C SER A 56 -4.13 12.86 -11.12
N PHE A 57 -3.95 11.67 -11.67
CA PHE A 57 -3.81 10.40 -10.94
C PHE A 57 -2.61 9.64 -11.45
N TRP A 58 -1.59 9.57 -10.64
CA TRP A 58 -0.33 8.90 -10.95
C TRP A 58 0.00 7.85 -9.90
N MET A 59 0.73 6.85 -10.32
CA MET A 59 1.30 5.83 -9.45
C MET A 59 2.77 6.13 -9.23
N ILE A 60 3.28 5.75 -8.06
CA ILE A 60 4.72 5.75 -7.82
C ILE A 60 5.23 4.36 -8.08
N VAL A 61 6.27 4.28 -8.88
CA VAL A 61 7.00 3.05 -9.19
C VAL A 61 8.44 3.22 -8.73
N LYS A 62 8.93 2.23 -8.00
CA LYS A 62 10.34 2.10 -7.63
C LYS A 62 10.89 0.86 -8.33
N ASP A 63 11.91 1.04 -9.17
CA ASP A 63 12.51 0.00 -10.02
C ASP A 63 13.93 -0.38 -9.62
N HIS A 64 14.49 0.29 -8.64
CA HIS A 64 15.82 0.00 -8.09
C HIS A 64 15.86 0.24 -6.59
N PHE A 65 16.79 -0.38 -5.91
CA PHE A 65 17.07 -0.17 -4.50
C PHE A 65 18.26 0.75 -4.33
N ASP A 66 18.08 1.80 -3.54
CA ASP A 66 19.14 2.67 -3.07
C ASP A 66 19.47 2.31 -1.62
N ASP A 67 20.71 1.91 -1.35
CA ASP A 67 21.17 1.69 0.01
C ASP A 67 21.38 3.03 0.74
N ILE A 68 21.42 2.96 2.09
CA ILE A 68 21.51 4.13 2.97
C ILE A 68 22.56 5.16 2.52
N PRO A 69 23.78 4.80 2.11
CA PRO A 69 24.78 5.77 1.66
C PRO A 69 24.38 6.58 0.42
N GLN A 70 23.54 6.02 -0.45
CA GLN A 70 23.10 6.63 -1.70
C GLN A 70 21.96 7.65 -1.51
N LEU A 71 21.25 7.56 -0.39
CA LEU A 71 20.10 8.39 -0.09
C LEU A 71 20.49 9.79 0.38
N LYS A 72 19.58 10.76 0.27
CA LYS A 72 19.74 12.11 0.81
C LYS A 72 19.95 12.06 2.33
N THR A 73 20.74 12.99 2.88
CA THR A 73 21.13 13.01 4.30
C THR A 73 19.94 12.99 5.26
N SER A 74 18.86 13.74 4.96
CA SER A 74 17.65 13.74 5.79
C SER A 74 17.00 12.36 5.85
N ILE A 75 16.86 11.69 4.71
CA ILE A 75 16.26 10.35 4.59
C ILE A 75 17.14 9.32 5.30
N ARG A 76 18.47 9.36 5.12
CA ARG A 76 19.42 8.48 5.84
C ARG A 76 19.21 8.55 7.35
N THR A 77 19.05 9.76 7.88
CA THR A 77 18.87 9.97 9.33
C THR A 77 17.57 9.34 9.82
N THR A 78 16.47 9.55 9.08
CA THR A 78 15.17 8.98 9.46
C THR A 78 15.17 7.46 9.38
N ILE A 79 15.71 6.87 8.31
CA ILE A 79 15.81 5.41 8.15
C ILE A 79 16.67 4.80 9.27
N ARG A 80 17.89 5.33 9.52
CA ARG A 80 18.75 4.81 10.59
C ARG A 80 18.09 4.86 11.96
N LYS A 81 17.35 5.93 12.24
CA LYS A 81 16.60 6.06 13.50
C LYS A 81 15.47 5.03 13.57
N SER A 82 14.75 4.85 12.49
CA SER A 82 13.69 3.86 12.38
C SER A 82 14.22 2.44 12.60
N LEU A 83 15.27 2.04 11.90
CA LEU A 83 15.90 0.71 12.02
C LEU A 83 16.46 0.42 13.43
N LYS A 84 16.81 1.46 14.19
CA LYS A 84 17.20 1.31 15.61
C LYS A 84 16.00 1.12 16.52
N THR A 85 14.87 1.73 16.18
CA THR A 85 13.67 1.77 17.04
C THR A 85 12.76 0.59 16.81
N TYR A 86 12.68 0.08 15.58
CA TYR A 86 11.71 -0.94 15.16
C TYR A 86 12.39 -2.20 14.63
N ASP A 87 11.72 -3.33 14.82
CA ASP A 87 11.94 -4.58 14.11
C ASP A 87 10.91 -4.70 13.01
N PHE A 88 11.35 -4.83 11.76
CA PHE A 88 10.49 -5.02 10.60
C PHE A 88 10.50 -6.48 10.20
N LYS A 89 9.31 -7.07 10.09
CA LYS A 89 9.17 -8.51 9.85
C LYS A 89 8.12 -8.78 8.79
N ARG A 90 8.41 -9.72 7.92
CA ARG A 90 7.40 -10.35 7.07
C ARG A 90 6.73 -11.46 7.89
N ILE A 91 5.39 -11.44 7.93
CA ILE A 91 4.58 -12.39 8.69
C ILE A 91 3.98 -13.39 7.70
N PRO A 92 4.37 -14.67 7.75
CA PRO A 92 3.90 -15.66 6.78
C PRO A 92 2.46 -16.11 7.03
N SER A 93 1.98 -16.01 8.26
CA SER A 93 0.65 -16.44 8.68
C SER A 93 -0.32 -15.26 8.66
N LEU A 94 -1.39 -15.36 7.84
CA LEU A 94 -2.43 -14.34 7.83
C LEU A 94 -3.13 -14.17 9.19
N PRO A 95 -3.51 -15.22 9.94
CA PRO A 95 -4.08 -15.04 11.27
C PRO A 95 -3.14 -14.28 12.22
N GLU A 96 -1.85 -14.62 12.24
CA GLU A 96 -0.84 -13.94 13.07
C GLU A 96 -0.70 -12.47 12.65
N PHE A 97 -0.65 -12.21 11.33
CA PHE A 97 -0.62 -10.84 10.82
C PHE A 97 -1.82 -10.05 11.29
N VAL A 98 -3.04 -10.60 11.18
CA VAL A 98 -4.27 -9.90 11.56
C VAL A 98 -4.30 -9.54 13.04
N GLU A 99 -3.79 -10.42 13.92
CA GLU A 99 -3.68 -10.09 15.36
C GLU A 99 -2.80 -8.87 15.61
N LEU A 100 -1.67 -8.76 14.93
CA LEU A 100 -0.75 -7.65 15.05
C LEU A 100 -1.23 -6.39 14.32
N ALA A 101 -1.83 -6.57 13.14
CA ALA A 101 -2.14 -5.49 12.21
C ALA A 101 -3.46 -4.78 12.49
N TYR A 102 -4.47 -5.51 12.96
CA TYR A 102 -5.81 -4.95 13.13
C TYR A 102 -5.87 -3.74 14.08
N PRO A 103 -5.19 -3.72 15.24
CA PRO A 103 -5.12 -2.53 16.07
C PRO A 103 -4.53 -1.32 15.34
N VAL A 104 -3.46 -1.53 14.55
CA VAL A 104 -2.82 -0.47 13.75
C VAL A 104 -3.78 0.07 12.69
N TYR A 105 -4.43 -0.84 11.94
CA TYR A 105 -5.44 -0.51 10.94
C TYR A 105 -6.57 0.31 11.55
N ARG A 106 -7.18 -0.20 12.62
CA ARG A 106 -8.33 0.43 13.27
C ARG A 106 -8.01 1.84 13.78
N GLU A 107 -6.89 2.01 14.48
CA GLU A 107 -6.48 3.31 15.00
C GLU A 107 -6.13 4.30 13.87
N ALA A 108 -5.46 3.84 12.82
CA ALA A 108 -5.18 4.67 11.65
C ALA A 108 -6.46 5.14 10.95
N MET A 109 -7.46 4.26 10.77
CA MET A 109 -8.74 4.61 10.16
C MET A 109 -9.52 5.63 10.99
N LEU A 110 -9.55 5.47 12.31
CA LEU A 110 -10.22 6.41 13.21
C LEU A 110 -9.54 7.78 13.26
N ASN A 111 -8.27 7.87 12.92
CA ASN A 111 -7.49 9.12 12.91
C ASN A 111 -7.68 9.92 11.60
N TYR A 112 -8.37 9.40 10.61
CA TYR A 112 -8.61 10.15 9.38
C TYR A 112 -9.55 11.32 9.61
N LYS A 113 -9.26 12.49 9.02
CA LYS A 113 -10.10 13.67 9.08
C LYS A 113 -11.50 13.43 8.50
N VAL A 114 -11.58 12.62 7.45
CA VAL A 114 -12.85 12.13 6.91
C VAL A 114 -13.31 10.99 7.81
N LYS A 115 -14.56 11.00 8.27
CA LYS A 115 -15.13 9.91 9.07
C LYS A 115 -15.08 8.61 8.29
N ALA A 116 -13.99 7.87 8.46
CA ALA A 116 -13.86 6.52 7.96
C ALA A 116 -14.24 5.55 9.08
N ILE A 117 -15.23 4.71 8.83
CA ILE A 117 -15.60 3.64 9.76
C ILE A 117 -14.64 2.48 9.46
N PRO A 118 -13.79 2.08 10.43
CA PRO A 118 -12.95 0.91 10.22
C PRO A 118 -13.81 -0.35 10.04
N ASP A 119 -13.40 -1.20 9.12
CA ASP A 119 -14.03 -2.52 8.98
C ASP A 119 -13.86 -3.36 10.24
N SER A 120 -14.73 -4.37 10.42
CA SER A 120 -14.54 -5.36 11.49
C SER A 120 -13.25 -6.17 11.25
N LYS A 121 -12.76 -6.84 12.28
CA LYS A 121 -11.55 -7.67 12.19
C LYS A 121 -11.71 -8.81 11.18
N GLU A 122 -12.91 -9.41 11.13
CA GLU A 122 -13.27 -10.48 10.20
C GLU A 122 -13.26 -9.96 8.76
N LYS A 123 -13.79 -8.75 8.52
CA LYS A 123 -13.78 -8.14 7.19
C LYS A 123 -12.39 -7.74 6.77
N PHE A 124 -11.58 -7.14 7.67
CA PHE A 124 -10.18 -6.85 7.40
C PHE A 124 -9.39 -8.11 7.05
N MET A 125 -9.61 -9.20 7.79
CA MET A 125 -9.02 -10.52 7.50
C MET A 125 -9.46 -11.04 6.13
N ALA A 126 -10.75 -10.97 5.82
CA ALA A 126 -11.29 -11.41 4.52
C ALA A 126 -10.71 -10.58 3.35
N ASP A 127 -10.57 -9.28 3.52
CA ASP A 127 -9.95 -8.40 2.53
C ASP A 127 -8.46 -8.73 2.30
N CYS A 128 -7.73 -9.06 3.36
CA CYS A 128 -6.35 -9.54 3.24
C CYS A 128 -6.29 -10.91 2.54
N ALA A 129 -7.18 -11.84 2.91
CA ALA A 129 -7.25 -13.20 2.33
C ALA A 129 -7.65 -13.20 0.85
N SER A 130 -8.40 -12.20 0.40
CA SER A 130 -8.82 -12.09 -1.01
C SER A 130 -7.67 -11.80 -1.98
N ARG A 131 -6.48 -11.48 -1.47
CA ARG A 131 -5.32 -11.15 -2.27
C ARG A 131 -4.56 -12.41 -2.65
N THR A 132 -4.54 -12.70 -3.95
CA THR A 132 -3.69 -13.77 -4.49
C THR A 132 -2.23 -13.39 -4.26
N ASN A 133 -1.45 -14.29 -3.63
CA ASN A 133 -0.05 -14.04 -3.28
C ASN A 133 0.16 -12.81 -2.37
N GLY A 134 -0.74 -12.61 -1.41
CA GLY A 134 -0.60 -11.55 -0.40
C GLY A 134 0.61 -11.80 0.51
N GLU A 135 1.43 -10.77 0.71
CA GLU A 135 2.52 -10.77 1.68
C GLU A 135 2.35 -9.66 2.70
N TYR A 136 2.63 -9.96 3.95
CA TYR A 136 2.28 -9.15 5.10
C TYR A 136 3.50 -8.70 5.86
N TRP A 137 3.58 -7.40 6.17
CA TRP A 137 4.69 -6.81 6.90
C TRP A 137 4.21 -6.06 8.13
N VAL A 138 4.98 -6.17 9.20
CA VAL A 138 4.76 -5.44 10.46
C VAL A 138 6.07 -4.82 10.94
N GLY A 139 6.02 -3.56 11.34
CA GLY A 139 7.07 -2.91 12.12
C GLY A 139 6.65 -2.85 13.59
N VAL A 140 7.44 -3.45 14.47
CA VAL A 140 7.19 -3.55 15.91
C VAL A 140 8.22 -2.73 16.66
N GLU A 141 7.78 -1.88 17.58
CA GLU A 141 8.70 -1.10 18.43
C GLU A 141 9.46 -2.03 19.39
N ARG A 142 10.78 -1.96 19.36
CA ARG A 142 11.65 -2.87 20.12
C ARG A 142 11.46 -2.78 21.64
N GLN A 143 11.19 -1.57 22.13
CA GLN A 143 11.10 -1.31 23.56
C GLN A 143 9.80 -1.84 24.17
N THR A 144 8.68 -1.67 23.49
CA THR A 144 7.37 -2.02 24.01
C THR A 144 6.79 -3.30 23.43
N GLY A 145 7.31 -3.77 22.31
CA GLY A 145 6.72 -4.89 21.55
C GLY A 145 5.44 -4.51 20.78
N GLU A 146 5.10 -3.21 20.72
CA GLU A 146 3.85 -2.77 20.08
C GLU A 146 3.99 -2.65 18.55
N PRO A 147 3.00 -3.13 17.77
CA PRO A 147 2.93 -2.90 16.35
C PRO A 147 2.72 -1.41 16.05
N ALA A 148 3.60 -0.82 15.23
CA ALA A 148 3.61 0.60 14.90
C ALA A 148 3.14 0.88 13.46
N VAL A 149 3.52 0.03 12.54
CA VAL A 149 3.27 0.18 11.11
C VAL A 149 3.04 -1.18 10.46
N ILE A 150 2.16 -1.23 9.48
CA ILE A 150 1.83 -2.44 8.73
C ILE A 150 1.80 -2.16 7.24
N ALA A 151 2.11 -3.18 6.44
CA ALA A 151 1.84 -3.18 5.01
C ALA A 151 1.25 -4.52 4.56
N VAL A 152 0.39 -4.45 3.55
CA VAL A 152 -0.12 -5.58 2.79
C VAL A 152 0.29 -5.38 1.36
N ASN A 153 1.02 -6.33 0.82
CA ASN A 153 1.51 -6.32 -0.55
C ASN A 153 0.85 -7.42 -1.35
N GLN A 154 0.60 -7.16 -2.62
CA GLN A 154 0.25 -8.18 -3.61
C GLN A 154 1.47 -8.41 -4.49
N VAL A 155 1.95 -9.65 -4.54
CA VAL A 155 3.20 -9.98 -5.20
C VAL A 155 2.92 -10.79 -6.46
N TYR A 156 3.47 -10.32 -7.56
CA TYR A 156 3.47 -10.98 -8.86
C TYR A 156 4.87 -11.58 -9.11
N GLU A 157 5.05 -12.26 -10.23
CA GLU A 157 6.34 -12.88 -10.56
C GLU A 157 7.49 -11.84 -10.63
N ASP A 158 7.23 -10.71 -11.25
CA ASP A 158 8.20 -9.67 -11.58
C ASP A 158 7.91 -8.30 -10.97
N MET A 159 6.85 -8.17 -10.15
CA MET A 159 6.53 -6.92 -9.48
C MET A 159 5.83 -7.14 -8.13
N CYS A 160 5.89 -6.12 -7.30
CA CYS A 160 5.16 -6.04 -6.03
C CYS A 160 4.30 -4.77 -6.03
N GLU A 161 3.05 -4.87 -5.60
CA GLU A 161 2.17 -3.74 -5.35
C GLU A 161 1.92 -3.59 -3.85
N GLU A 162 2.24 -2.43 -3.28
CA GLU A 162 1.83 -2.08 -1.93
C GLU A 162 0.36 -1.63 -1.94
N VAL A 163 -0.48 -2.40 -1.31
CA VAL A 163 -1.94 -2.21 -1.35
C VAL A 163 -2.48 -1.54 -0.11
N VAL A 164 -1.84 -1.80 1.03
CA VAL A 164 -2.18 -1.20 2.32
C VAL A 164 -0.90 -0.80 3.02
N LEU A 165 -0.79 0.47 3.39
CA LEU A 165 0.22 0.98 4.30
C LEU A 165 -0.50 1.77 5.38
N LYS A 166 -0.35 1.38 6.64
CA LYS A 166 -0.95 2.06 7.79
C LYS A 166 0.05 2.21 8.91
N THR A 167 0.08 3.40 9.48
CA THR A 167 0.90 3.71 10.66
C THR A 167 -0.02 4.09 11.81
N ARG A 168 0.25 3.57 12.97
CA ARG A 168 -0.49 3.87 14.19
C ARG A 168 -0.26 5.33 14.61
N PRO A 169 -1.31 6.12 14.89
CA PRO A 169 -1.20 7.59 15.06
C PRO A 169 -0.16 8.03 16.07
N LYS A 170 -0.05 7.32 17.21
CA LYS A 170 0.91 7.65 18.26
C LYS A 170 2.38 7.60 17.80
N PHE A 171 2.69 6.84 16.75
CA PHE A 171 4.05 6.75 16.19
C PHE A 171 4.31 7.69 15.02
N MET A 172 3.29 8.42 14.55
CA MET A 172 3.46 9.36 13.42
C MET A 172 4.20 10.64 13.82
N HIS A 173 4.09 11.05 15.09
CA HIS A 173 4.57 12.35 15.58
C HIS A 173 5.73 12.25 16.60
N ASN A 174 6.21 11.04 16.90
CA ASN A 174 7.28 10.83 17.88
C ASN A 174 8.70 10.88 17.27
N SER A 175 8.83 11.28 16.01
CA SER A 175 10.09 11.37 15.26
C SER A 175 10.87 10.05 15.19
N THR A 176 10.20 8.90 15.20
CA THR A 176 10.82 7.58 15.08
C THR A 176 10.68 6.95 13.70
N TYR A 177 9.80 7.52 12.86
CA TYR A 177 9.66 7.24 11.42
C TYR A 177 9.42 5.77 11.04
N PRO A 178 8.46 5.06 11.64
CA PRO A 178 8.26 3.64 11.37
C PRO A 178 7.98 3.33 9.89
N THR A 179 7.26 4.23 9.20
CA THR A 179 6.96 4.09 7.76
C THR A 179 8.22 4.08 6.91
N ASN A 180 9.20 4.98 7.18
CA ASN A 180 10.44 5.04 6.40
C ASN A 180 11.26 3.75 6.54
N GLY A 181 11.35 3.20 7.74
CA GLY A 181 12.06 1.95 7.96
C GLY A 181 11.36 0.76 7.31
N LEU A 182 10.03 0.69 7.39
CA LEU A 182 9.27 -0.39 6.75
C LEU A 182 9.43 -0.34 5.22
N LEU A 183 9.28 0.83 4.61
CA LEU A 183 9.47 1.00 3.17
C LEU A 183 10.89 0.63 2.74
N TYR A 184 11.90 1.06 3.51
CA TYR A 184 13.30 0.71 3.23
C TYR A 184 13.51 -0.81 3.25
N GLU A 185 13.03 -1.52 4.28
CA GLU A 185 13.14 -2.97 4.37
C GLU A 185 12.35 -3.70 3.28
N MET A 186 11.17 -3.20 2.91
CA MET A 186 10.39 -3.74 1.80
C MET A 186 11.12 -3.56 0.47
N TYR A 187 11.68 -2.37 0.20
CA TYR A 187 12.45 -2.10 -1.04
C TYR A 187 13.68 -3.00 -1.11
N ARG A 188 14.43 -3.12 -0.01
CA ARG A 188 15.58 -4.02 0.06
C ARG A 188 15.17 -5.47 -0.26
N TYR A 189 14.13 -5.96 0.39
CA TYR A 189 13.67 -7.33 0.18
C TYR A 189 13.16 -7.57 -1.24
N TYR A 190 12.24 -6.74 -1.74
CA TYR A 190 11.62 -7.01 -3.04
C TYR A 190 12.55 -6.70 -4.21
N LEU A 191 13.19 -5.54 -4.21
CA LEU A 191 14.01 -5.11 -5.35
C LEU A 191 15.39 -5.72 -5.36
N GLN A 192 16.04 -5.88 -4.18
CA GLN A 192 17.41 -6.36 -4.11
C GLN A 192 17.51 -7.87 -3.83
N GLU A 193 16.77 -8.40 -2.86
CA GLU A 193 16.92 -9.81 -2.47
C GLU A 193 16.09 -10.74 -3.34
N ARG A 194 14.83 -10.36 -3.63
CA ARG A 194 13.92 -11.14 -4.45
C ARG A 194 14.07 -10.87 -5.95
N GLY A 195 14.57 -9.69 -6.31
CA GLY A 195 14.85 -9.30 -7.69
C GLY A 195 13.59 -9.04 -8.53
N VAL A 196 12.50 -8.52 -7.93
CA VAL A 196 11.38 -8.05 -8.75
C VAL A 196 11.80 -6.80 -9.52
N ASN A 197 11.26 -6.61 -10.71
CA ASN A 197 11.61 -5.48 -11.58
C ASN A 197 11.11 -4.14 -11.03
N MET A 198 9.99 -4.14 -10.31
CA MET A 198 9.42 -2.91 -9.77
C MET A 198 8.55 -3.15 -8.54
N LEU A 199 8.46 -2.13 -7.71
CA LEU A 199 7.51 -2.02 -6.62
C LEU A 199 6.60 -0.81 -6.86
N CYS A 200 5.28 -1.03 -6.95
CA CYS A 200 4.28 0.01 -7.10
C CYS A 200 3.72 0.41 -5.74
N ILE A 201 3.71 1.71 -5.45
CA ILE A 201 3.15 2.25 -4.21
C ILE A 201 1.84 2.95 -4.56
N GLY A 202 0.83 2.19 -4.85
CA GLY A 202 -0.54 2.62 -5.08
C GLY A 202 -0.71 3.89 -5.92
N ALA A 203 -1.92 4.13 -6.37
CA ALA A 203 -2.26 5.36 -7.08
C ALA A 203 -2.57 6.49 -6.11
N ARG A 204 -2.35 7.73 -6.54
CA ARG A 204 -2.73 8.93 -5.79
C ARG A 204 -4.18 8.85 -5.29
N SER A 205 -4.38 9.16 -4.02
CA SER A 205 -5.72 9.18 -3.42
C SER A 205 -6.56 10.33 -3.99
N LEU A 206 -7.86 10.08 -4.17
CA LEU A 206 -8.87 11.11 -4.49
C LEU A 206 -9.24 11.98 -3.29
N THR A 207 -8.85 11.56 -2.08
CA THR A 207 -9.18 12.22 -0.83
C THR A 207 -8.01 13.08 -0.33
N GLU A 208 -8.15 13.70 0.84
CA GLU A 208 -7.16 14.58 1.49
C GLU A 208 -5.78 13.94 1.77
N HIS A 209 -5.60 12.65 1.47
CA HIS A 209 -4.33 11.94 1.65
C HIS A 209 -3.38 12.03 0.44
N SER A 210 -3.54 13.03 -0.39
CA SER A 210 -2.69 13.25 -1.58
C SER A 210 -1.20 13.45 -1.26
N ASN A 211 -0.86 13.73 -0.01
CA ASN A 211 0.53 13.98 0.40
C ASN A 211 1.41 12.73 0.55
N ILE A 212 0.83 11.54 0.54
CA ILE A 212 1.63 10.32 0.72
C ILE A 212 2.59 10.11 -0.46
N GLN A 213 2.17 10.43 -1.66
CA GLN A 213 3.03 10.35 -2.84
C GLN A 213 4.21 11.31 -2.76
N HIS A 214 3.96 12.57 -2.37
CA HIS A 214 5.04 13.52 -2.12
C HIS A 214 6.02 13.04 -1.06
N TYR A 215 5.53 12.40 -0.02
CA TYR A 215 6.36 11.80 1.03
C TYR A 215 7.25 10.67 0.50
N VAL A 216 6.76 9.87 -0.43
CA VAL A 216 7.50 8.71 -0.97
C VAL A 216 8.50 9.11 -2.06
N ILE A 217 8.23 10.19 -2.83
CA ILE A 217 9.13 10.70 -3.87
C ILE A 217 10.35 11.40 -3.27
N HIS A 218 10.26 11.98 -2.08
CA HIS A 218 11.27 12.82 -1.44
C HIS A 218 12.01 12.15 -0.30
#